data_dffb1e415787b3c47194bc91d548b3ad
#
_entry.id   dffb1e415787b3c47194bc91d548b3ad
#
_cell.length_a   1.000
_cell.length_b   1.000
_cell.length_c   1.000
_cell.angle_alpha   90.00
_cell.angle_beta   90.00
_cell.angle_gamma   90.00
#
_symmetry.space_group_name_H-M   'P 1'
#
loop_
_entity.id
_entity.type
_entity.pdbx_description
1 polymer ?
#
loop_
_entity_poly.entity_id
_entity_poly.type
_entity_poly.pdbx_seq_one_letter_code
_entity_poly.pdbx_strand_id
1 'polypeptide(L)'
;MKKMLSCITVLSIIIVTGMLTGCKDDDKNNDTKKTSADLVVYGKIFTSEGNKIVEAFAVKDGKYVYVGDKAGAEAYIENGKTEVVDYTGKGLVMPGCGNGHAHYSMAHSLRSAGMMVDVNVDPNKFLTEIVPDMVRKARASGAKSIFGFGWRLMNFQNNMPTRQQLDAICSDIPMYFSDEEGHKGLANTLLLVRAGIMKEDGTVLKKDGDIRGGEIVMGNDGTPTGFLKEQAGTYTRSHLDNESLFPLDIASDILPKIEQQLVSEGYTMYVDGWSNYFFNTNFYQAACQTDQTGGMHFVLGLSYEIDSWTNVSEAMTKAADAKKFASTRVKPNWIKIFVDGTVETGTGYVEPVYPDGHQGLPNWTEEQLTDMTRTANASGVTMHAHVMGNKGVNRVVNAFVNGGLDNMRNTLVHVHSVLEEDYNRMANHNIYVTSGMLWHHAPDGLAEYMRTHGTVPAGMEDKFYPFKSFFDHGINVTTHSDYPALVGSPDDPFGIMEIAVTGVLAGENGTPFWVEELVTREQAITAMTINIAKQMFIENERGSIAVGKYADFLLVTKDVLTCPASEIHEAKPAATYFEGKKVFAKPNE
;
A
#
# COMPACT_ATOMS: atom_id res chain seq x y z
N MET A 1 -4.26 -65.94 1.71
CA MET A 1 -4.25 -66.31 0.28
C MET A 1 -4.10 -65.01 -0.53
N LYS A 2 -2.89 -64.81 -1.08
CA LYS A 2 -2.50 -64.53 -2.48
C LYS A 2 -3.33 -63.38 -3.11
N LYS A 3 -2.76 -62.30 -3.66
CA LYS A 3 -1.56 -62.15 -4.49
C LYS A 3 -1.04 -60.69 -4.47
N MET A 4 0.28 -60.56 -4.40
CA MET A 4 1.08 -59.44 -4.86
C MET A 4 0.89 -59.24 -6.37
N LEU A 5 0.90 -57.99 -6.84
CA LEU A 5 1.39 -57.67 -8.19
C LEU A 5 2.26 -56.44 -8.14
N SER A 6 3.51 -56.66 -8.43
CA SER A 6 4.60 -55.73 -8.69
C SER A 6 4.37 -55.02 -10.04
N CYS A 7 4.61 -53.72 -10.14
CA CYS A 7 4.82 -53.04 -11.42
C CYS A 7 6.23 -52.44 -11.45
N ILE A 8 6.99 -52.95 -12.38
CA ILE A 8 8.39 -52.70 -12.71
C ILE A 8 8.49 -51.37 -13.47
N THR A 9 9.36 -50.48 -13.01
CA THR A 9 9.78 -49.27 -13.71
C THR A 9 10.81 -49.66 -14.78
N VAL A 10 10.53 -49.40 -16.05
CA VAL A 10 11.48 -49.55 -17.15
C VAL A 10 12.17 -48.22 -17.39
N LEU A 11 13.46 -48.17 -17.11
CA LEU A 11 14.37 -47.07 -17.41
C LEU A 11 14.91 -47.28 -18.82
N SER A 12 14.51 -46.50 -19.82
CA SER A 12 15.06 -46.56 -21.18
C SER A 12 16.26 -45.63 -21.29
N ILE A 13 17.46 -46.19 -21.30
CA ILE A 13 18.70 -45.52 -21.64
C ILE A 13 18.84 -45.55 -23.17
N ILE A 14 18.82 -44.36 -23.81
CA ILE A 14 19.17 -44.23 -25.22
C ILE A 14 20.67 -43.88 -25.31
N ILE A 15 21.45 -44.85 -25.78
CA ILE A 15 22.86 -44.69 -26.17
C ILE A 15 22.86 -44.20 -27.61
N VAL A 16 23.34 -42.98 -27.85
CA VAL A 16 23.62 -42.46 -29.20
C VAL A 16 25.10 -42.68 -29.48
N THR A 17 25.40 -43.66 -30.30
CA THR A 17 26.72 -43.87 -30.90
C THR A 17 26.97 -42.90 -32.01
N GLY A 18 28.02 -42.06 -31.87
CA GLY A 18 28.46 -41.16 -32.89
C GLY A 18 29.07 -41.87 -34.11
N MET A 19 28.67 -41.46 -35.29
CA MET A 19 29.46 -41.65 -36.50
C MET A 19 29.97 -40.30 -36.95
N LEU A 20 31.30 -40.16 -36.87
CA LEU A 20 32.05 -39.08 -37.49
C LEU A 20 32.09 -39.38 -39.01
N THR A 21 31.39 -38.53 -39.80
CA THR A 21 31.72 -38.34 -41.21
C THR A 21 31.91 -36.84 -41.40
N GLY A 22 33.16 -36.45 -41.64
CA GLY A 22 33.46 -35.10 -42.06
C GLY A 22 32.91 -34.84 -43.45
N CYS A 23 32.46 -33.65 -43.67
CA CYS A 23 32.66 -32.90 -44.94
C CYS A 23 32.04 -31.53 -44.91
N LYS A 24 32.91 -30.59 -45.28
CA LYS A 24 32.65 -29.32 -45.94
C LYS A 24 31.97 -28.18 -45.16
N ASP A 25 32.80 -27.19 -44.94
CA ASP A 25 32.42 -25.78 -44.78
C ASP A 25 31.45 -25.37 -45.89
N ASP A 26 30.19 -25.18 -45.52
CA ASP A 26 29.27 -24.29 -46.18
C ASP A 26 28.92 -23.22 -45.15
N ASP A 27 29.60 -22.06 -45.28
CA ASP A 27 29.21 -20.80 -44.70
C ASP A 27 27.75 -20.49 -45.17
N LYS A 28 26.75 -21.02 -44.50
CA LYS A 28 25.41 -20.48 -44.54
C LYS A 28 25.28 -19.54 -43.37
N ASN A 29 25.47 -18.24 -43.66
CA ASN A 29 24.89 -17.16 -42.91
C ASN A 29 23.48 -17.53 -42.47
N ASN A 30 23.36 -18.09 -41.28
CA ASN A 30 22.05 -18.30 -40.64
C ASN A 30 21.71 -16.98 -39.96
N ASP A 31 21.52 -15.93 -40.82
CA ASP A 31 20.78 -14.73 -40.43
C ASP A 31 19.35 -15.16 -40.13
N THR A 32 19.11 -15.71 -38.94
CA THR A 32 17.78 -15.74 -38.36
C THR A 32 17.37 -14.29 -38.19
N LYS A 33 16.68 -13.74 -39.20
CA LYS A 33 16.12 -12.40 -39.20
C LYS A 33 15.36 -12.24 -37.89
N LYS A 34 15.92 -11.48 -36.94
CA LYS A 34 15.26 -11.21 -35.66
C LYS A 34 13.89 -10.59 -35.96
N THR A 35 12.85 -11.02 -35.27
CA THR A 35 11.51 -10.45 -35.42
C THR A 35 11.56 -8.97 -35.06
N SER A 36 11.05 -8.10 -35.94
CA SER A 36 11.03 -6.64 -35.70
C SER A 36 10.25 -6.31 -34.44
N ALA A 37 10.80 -5.39 -33.64
CA ALA A 37 10.15 -4.86 -32.46
C ALA A 37 9.03 -3.88 -32.82
N ASP A 38 8.09 -3.70 -31.91
CA ASP A 38 7.10 -2.63 -31.98
C ASP A 38 7.69 -1.30 -31.49
N LEU A 39 8.59 -1.37 -30.48
CA LEU A 39 9.22 -0.21 -29.86
C LEU A 39 10.69 -0.54 -29.53
N VAL A 40 11.58 0.42 -29.82
CA VAL A 40 12.97 0.42 -29.33
C VAL A 40 13.20 1.70 -28.56
N VAL A 41 13.81 1.58 -27.37
CA VAL A 41 14.14 2.72 -26.50
C VAL A 41 15.64 2.77 -26.28
N TYR A 42 16.22 3.95 -26.45
CA TYR A 42 17.60 4.28 -26.13
C TYR A 42 17.66 5.24 -24.95
N GLY A 43 18.65 5.09 -24.06
CA GLY A 43 18.86 5.99 -22.94
C GLY A 43 19.77 5.39 -21.87
N LYS A 44 19.93 6.10 -20.77
CA LYS A 44 20.46 5.52 -19.52
C LYS A 44 19.33 4.75 -18.86
N ILE A 45 19.43 3.42 -18.84
CA ILE A 45 18.34 2.53 -18.42
C ILE A 45 18.76 1.77 -17.15
N PHE A 46 18.10 2.05 -16.03
CA PHE A 46 18.24 1.28 -14.80
C PHE A 46 17.25 0.11 -14.82
N THR A 47 17.74 -1.12 -14.71
CA THR A 47 16.92 -2.30 -14.97
C THR A 47 16.17 -2.84 -13.76
N SER A 48 16.58 -2.51 -12.54
CA SER A 48 16.19 -3.18 -11.27
C SER A 48 16.48 -4.70 -11.26
N GLU A 49 17.43 -5.15 -12.11
CA GLU A 49 17.99 -6.51 -12.09
C GLU A 49 19.45 -6.41 -11.65
N GLY A 50 19.71 -6.57 -10.33
CA GLY A 50 21.05 -6.45 -9.75
C GLY A 50 21.69 -5.08 -9.97
N ASN A 51 20.90 -4.00 -10.01
CA ASN A 51 21.33 -2.61 -10.23
C ASN A 51 22.06 -2.38 -11.57
N LYS A 52 21.76 -3.21 -12.57
CA LYS A 52 22.40 -3.12 -13.89
C LYS A 52 21.88 -1.91 -14.67
N ILE A 53 22.81 -1.17 -15.28
CA ILE A 53 22.51 -0.08 -16.23
C ILE A 53 22.81 -0.58 -17.64
N VAL A 54 21.89 -0.33 -18.58
CA VAL A 54 22.02 -0.66 -20.00
C VAL A 54 21.71 0.57 -20.87
N GLU A 55 21.96 0.46 -22.19
CA GLU A 55 21.81 1.58 -23.14
C GLU A 55 20.52 1.50 -23.95
N ALA A 56 19.94 0.30 -24.08
CA ALA A 56 18.78 0.09 -24.93
C ALA A 56 17.96 -1.14 -24.53
N PHE A 57 16.68 -1.14 -24.95
CA PHE A 57 15.86 -2.34 -25.04
C PHE A 57 14.95 -2.30 -26.26
N ALA A 58 14.44 -3.48 -26.66
CA ALA A 58 13.41 -3.65 -27.67
C ALA A 58 12.18 -4.35 -27.08
N VAL A 59 10.99 -3.92 -27.52
CA VAL A 59 9.69 -4.45 -27.07
C VAL A 59 8.93 -5.02 -28.26
N LYS A 60 8.36 -6.20 -28.08
CA LYS A 60 7.46 -6.85 -29.04
C LYS A 60 6.27 -7.45 -28.28
N ASP A 61 5.07 -7.19 -28.78
CA ASP A 61 3.81 -7.70 -28.19
C ASP A 61 3.72 -7.42 -26.68
N GLY A 62 4.13 -6.20 -26.28
CA GLY A 62 4.09 -5.73 -24.89
C GLY A 62 5.19 -6.27 -23.98
N LYS A 63 6.17 -7.04 -24.48
CA LYS A 63 7.26 -7.64 -23.69
C LYS A 63 8.64 -7.24 -24.18
N TYR A 64 9.59 -7.18 -23.25
CA TYR A 64 10.99 -7.00 -23.60
C TYR A 64 11.51 -8.23 -24.37
N VAL A 65 12.00 -8.02 -25.59
CA VAL A 65 12.64 -9.06 -26.41
C VAL A 65 14.15 -8.90 -26.50
N TYR A 66 14.64 -7.74 -26.09
CA TYR A 66 16.08 -7.42 -25.96
C TYR A 66 16.29 -6.40 -24.85
N VAL A 67 17.37 -6.55 -24.09
CA VAL A 67 17.85 -5.59 -23.08
C VAL A 67 19.38 -5.63 -23.09
N GLY A 68 20.04 -4.51 -23.43
CA GLY A 68 21.49 -4.47 -23.56
C GLY A 68 22.03 -3.17 -24.14
N ASP A 69 23.02 -3.28 -25.04
CA ASP A 69 23.64 -2.17 -25.72
C ASP A 69 22.81 -1.65 -26.91
N LYS A 70 23.19 -0.46 -27.40
CA LYS A 70 22.51 0.20 -28.52
C LYS A 70 22.63 -0.63 -29.82
N ALA A 71 23.79 -1.17 -30.10
CA ALA A 71 24.07 -1.91 -31.35
C ALA A 71 23.21 -3.19 -31.43
N GLY A 72 23.02 -3.90 -30.30
CA GLY A 72 22.16 -5.07 -30.24
C GLY A 72 20.68 -4.75 -30.44
N ALA A 73 20.21 -3.57 -29.99
CA ALA A 73 18.84 -3.12 -30.17
C ALA A 73 18.52 -2.73 -31.63
N GLU A 74 19.51 -2.18 -32.36
CA GLU A 74 19.34 -1.81 -33.77
C GLU A 74 18.88 -2.99 -34.65
N ALA A 75 19.29 -4.21 -34.31
CA ALA A 75 18.89 -5.42 -35.02
C ALA A 75 17.38 -5.74 -34.97
N TYR A 76 16.62 -5.06 -34.11
CA TYR A 76 15.18 -5.20 -33.97
C TYR A 76 14.39 -4.10 -34.67
N ILE A 77 15.06 -3.11 -35.30
CA ILE A 77 14.40 -1.99 -35.98
C ILE A 77 14.03 -2.39 -37.39
N GLU A 78 12.77 -2.21 -37.73
CA GLU A 78 12.28 -2.28 -39.11
C GLU A 78 11.66 -0.92 -39.48
N ASN A 79 12.23 -0.28 -40.50
CA ASN A 79 11.82 1.05 -40.96
C ASN A 79 10.32 1.09 -41.28
N GLY A 80 9.63 2.08 -40.71
CA GLY A 80 8.18 2.27 -40.90
C GLY A 80 7.28 1.36 -40.06
N LYS A 81 7.85 0.45 -39.25
CA LYS A 81 7.09 -0.43 -38.36
C LYS A 81 7.48 -0.29 -36.90
N THR A 82 8.77 -0.09 -36.61
CA THR A 82 9.27 0.04 -35.25
C THR A 82 9.26 1.51 -34.82
N GLU A 83 8.58 1.81 -33.73
CA GLU A 83 8.73 3.11 -33.05
C GLU A 83 10.10 3.16 -32.38
N VAL A 84 10.83 4.25 -32.54
CA VAL A 84 12.12 4.46 -31.90
C VAL A 84 12.04 5.70 -31.01
N VAL A 85 12.31 5.49 -29.72
CA VAL A 85 12.37 6.55 -28.71
C VAL A 85 13.81 6.74 -28.26
N ASP A 86 14.42 7.85 -28.63
CA ASP A 86 15.76 8.22 -28.15
C ASP A 86 15.64 9.18 -26.96
N TYR A 87 15.90 8.64 -25.77
CA TYR A 87 15.89 9.35 -24.48
C TYR A 87 17.32 9.62 -23.97
N THR A 88 18.33 9.44 -24.81
CA THR A 88 19.74 9.66 -24.44
C THR A 88 19.98 11.10 -23.97
N GLY A 89 20.55 11.26 -22.78
CA GLY A 89 20.88 12.55 -22.19
C GLY A 89 19.69 13.38 -21.67
N LYS A 90 18.46 12.84 -21.67
CA LYS A 90 17.27 13.56 -21.22
C LYS A 90 16.86 13.26 -19.78
N GLY A 91 17.39 12.19 -19.19
CA GLY A 91 17.06 11.74 -17.84
C GLY A 91 17.34 10.26 -17.67
N LEU A 92 16.48 9.57 -16.90
CA LEU A 92 16.58 8.14 -16.61
C LEU A 92 15.42 7.37 -17.23
N VAL A 93 15.70 6.17 -17.74
CA VAL A 93 14.67 5.17 -18.03
C VAL A 93 14.71 4.12 -16.92
N MET A 94 13.57 3.79 -16.33
CA MET A 94 13.48 2.84 -15.21
C MET A 94 12.18 2.03 -15.28
N PRO A 95 12.07 0.90 -14.56
CA PRO A 95 10.80 0.18 -14.49
C PRO A 95 9.68 1.07 -13.94
N GLY A 96 8.45 0.78 -14.31
CA GLY A 96 7.27 1.39 -13.69
C GLY A 96 7.28 1.19 -12.19
N CYS A 97 6.97 2.24 -11.44
CA CYS A 97 6.93 2.21 -9.99
C CYS A 97 5.70 1.44 -9.49
N GLY A 98 5.76 1.02 -8.25
CA GLY A 98 4.66 0.44 -7.52
C GLY A 98 4.48 1.10 -6.15
N ASN A 99 3.30 0.92 -5.57
CA ASN A 99 2.95 1.35 -4.23
C ASN A 99 2.50 0.14 -3.41
N GLY A 100 3.27 -0.23 -2.36
CA GLY A 100 3.06 -1.47 -1.59
C GLY A 100 1.85 -1.43 -0.66
N HIS A 101 1.30 -0.25 -0.39
CA HIS A 101 0.10 -0.04 0.43
C HIS A 101 -0.44 1.37 0.25
N ALA A 102 -1.67 1.49 -0.21
CA ALA A 102 -2.39 2.75 -0.34
C ALA A 102 -3.90 2.50 -0.32
N HIS A 103 -4.69 3.55 -0.25
CA HIS A 103 -6.16 3.52 -0.15
C HIS A 103 -6.80 4.38 -1.24
N TYR A 104 -6.34 4.21 -2.50
CA TYR A 104 -6.87 4.99 -3.63
C TYR A 104 -8.37 4.76 -3.84
N SER A 105 -8.85 3.51 -3.64
CA SER A 105 -10.28 3.21 -3.71
C SER A 105 -11.10 4.03 -2.71
N MET A 106 -10.63 4.11 -1.47
CA MET A 106 -11.23 4.92 -0.41
C MET A 106 -11.17 6.41 -0.75
N ALA A 107 -9.99 6.92 -1.10
CA ALA A 107 -9.78 8.34 -1.37
C ALA A 107 -10.64 8.87 -2.52
N HIS A 108 -10.66 8.16 -3.63
CA HIS A 108 -11.47 8.56 -4.79
C HIS A 108 -12.97 8.42 -4.52
N SER A 109 -13.39 7.44 -3.72
CA SER A 109 -14.78 7.30 -3.27
C SER A 109 -15.21 8.50 -2.44
N LEU A 110 -14.42 8.85 -1.42
CA LEU A 110 -14.68 9.99 -0.55
C LEU A 110 -14.73 11.32 -1.31
N ARG A 111 -13.81 11.52 -2.26
CA ARG A 111 -13.82 12.72 -3.13
C ARG A 111 -15.04 12.73 -4.04
N SER A 112 -15.37 11.62 -4.67
CA SER A 112 -16.53 11.53 -5.57
C SER A 112 -17.84 11.74 -4.83
N ALA A 113 -17.94 11.32 -3.57
CA ALA A 113 -19.09 11.53 -2.71
C ALA A 113 -19.08 12.90 -1.98
N GLY A 114 -18.02 13.70 -2.14
CA GLY A 114 -17.90 15.01 -1.47
C GLY A 114 -17.75 14.92 0.05
N MET A 115 -17.09 13.87 0.53
CA MET A 115 -16.95 13.55 1.96
C MET A 115 -15.59 13.94 2.54
N MET A 116 -14.66 14.47 1.73
CA MET A 116 -13.39 14.98 2.23
C MET A 116 -13.57 16.26 3.02
N VAL A 117 -12.98 16.32 4.20
CA VAL A 117 -12.87 17.50 5.04
C VAL A 117 -11.46 18.07 4.86
N ASP A 118 -11.33 19.40 4.78
CA ASP A 118 -10.02 20.04 4.69
C ASP A 118 -9.20 19.74 5.96
N VAL A 119 -8.01 19.23 5.79
CA VAL A 119 -7.05 18.93 6.88
C VAL A 119 -6.75 20.15 7.74
N ASN A 120 -6.76 21.35 7.17
CA ASN A 120 -6.52 22.62 7.85
C ASN A 120 -7.81 23.33 8.30
N VAL A 121 -8.93 22.60 8.38
CA VAL A 121 -10.20 23.19 8.80
C VAL A 121 -10.07 23.89 10.16
N ASP A 122 -10.55 25.15 10.22
CA ASP A 122 -10.68 25.87 11.48
C ASP A 122 -11.71 25.15 12.38
N PRO A 123 -11.37 24.83 13.65
CA PRO A 123 -12.29 24.17 14.57
C PRO A 123 -13.67 24.83 14.69
N ASN A 124 -13.72 26.18 14.64
CA ASN A 124 -14.98 26.89 14.68
C ASN A 124 -15.81 26.69 13.41
N LYS A 125 -15.15 26.63 12.24
CA LYS A 125 -15.81 26.38 10.95
C LYS A 125 -16.26 24.95 10.79
N PHE A 126 -15.61 24.01 11.45
CA PHE A 126 -16.04 22.61 11.42
C PHE A 126 -17.53 22.47 11.82
N LEU A 127 -17.91 23.02 12.96
CA LEU A 127 -19.29 22.95 13.47
C LEU A 127 -20.25 23.97 12.82
N THR A 128 -19.76 25.13 12.35
CA THR A 128 -20.62 26.20 11.85
C THR A 128 -20.82 26.20 10.34
N GLU A 129 -19.89 25.59 9.59
CA GLU A 129 -19.92 25.60 8.13
C GLU A 129 -19.89 24.16 7.56
N ILE A 130 -18.91 23.32 7.95
CA ILE A 130 -18.65 22.01 7.31
C ILE A 130 -19.76 21.01 7.64
N VAL A 131 -20.02 20.75 8.92
CA VAL A 131 -21.07 19.80 9.32
C VAL A 131 -22.46 20.21 8.81
N PRO A 132 -22.89 21.50 8.91
CA PRO A 132 -24.15 21.97 8.32
C PRO A 132 -24.22 21.79 6.80
N ASP A 133 -23.12 22.02 6.07
CA ASP A 133 -23.07 21.80 4.62
C ASP A 133 -23.26 20.32 4.27
N MET A 134 -22.58 19.43 4.99
CA MET A 134 -22.72 17.98 4.78
C MET A 134 -24.14 17.50 5.10
N VAL A 135 -24.76 18.01 6.17
CA VAL A 135 -26.17 17.73 6.48
C VAL A 135 -27.10 18.20 5.35
N ARG A 136 -26.88 19.42 4.83
CA ARG A 136 -27.66 19.94 3.69
C ARG A 136 -27.52 19.04 2.45
N LYS A 137 -26.30 18.63 2.12
CA LYS A 137 -26.00 17.75 0.99
C LYS A 137 -26.64 16.36 1.18
N ALA A 138 -26.53 15.77 2.37
CA ALA A 138 -27.14 14.49 2.69
C ALA A 138 -28.66 14.52 2.53
N ARG A 139 -29.32 15.59 3.04
CA ARG A 139 -30.78 15.79 2.86
C ARG A 139 -31.18 15.94 1.39
N ALA A 140 -30.37 16.66 0.62
CA ALA A 140 -30.62 16.89 -0.81
C ALA A 140 -30.47 15.62 -1.64
N SER A 141 -29.50 14.74 -1.31
CA SER A 141 -29.26 13.46 -1.99
C SER A 141 -30.12 12.30 -1.46
N GLY A 142 -30.80 12.48 -0.31
CA GLY A 142 -31.51 11.41 0.37
C GLY A 142 -30.61 10.41 1.09
N ALA A 143 -29.35 10.76 1.35
CA ALA A 143 -28.42 9.93 2.11
C ALA A 143 -28.92 9.73 3.54
N LYS A 144 -28.83 8.49 4.02
CA LYS A 144 -29.33 8.09 5.34
C LYS A 144 -28.26 8.10 6.43
N SER A 145 -27.06 8.50 6.07
CA SER A 145 -25.89 8.65 6.96
C SER A 145 -25.00 9.76 6.45
N ILE A 146 -24.15 10.29 7.33
CA ILE A 146 -23.11 11.27 6.97
C ILE A 146 -21.76 10.71 7.40
N PHE A 147 -20.80 10.74 6.49
CA PHE A 147 -19.41 10.42 6.75
C PHE A 147 -18.53 11.57 6.28
N GLY A 148 -17.59 12.00 7.12
CA GLY A 148 -16.55 12.97 6.77
C GLY A 148 -15.18 12.39 7.10
N PHE A 149 -14.16 12.68 6.27
CA PHE A 149 -12.80 12.19 6.45
C PHE A 149 -11.78 13.30 6.22
N GLY A 150 -10.78 13.40 7.06
CA GLY A 150 -9.59 14.19 6.78
C GLY A 150 -9.31 15.34 7.76
N TRP A 151 -10.16 15.61 8.76
CA TRP A 151 -9.87 16.67 9.72
C TRP A 151 -8.65 16.32 10.59
N ARG A 152 -7.79 17.34 10.84
CA ARG A 152 -6.58 17.14 11.65
C ARG A 152 -6.86 17.36 13.13
N LEU A 153 -6.62 16.32 13.93
CA LEU A 153 -6.90 16.33 15.37
C LEU A 153 -6.13 17.43 16.12
N MET A 154 -4.87 17.68 15.73
CA MET A 154 -4.02 18.71 16.35
C MET A 154 -4.64 20.11 16.31
N ASN A 155 -5.44 20.41 15.30
CA ASN A 155 -6.13 21.71 15.21
C ASN A 155 -7.20 21.88 16.29
N PHE A 156 -7.64 20.79 16.93
CA PHE A 156 -8.75 20.76 17.89
C PHE A 156 -8.32 20.53 19.35
N GLN A 157 -7.03 20.49 19.66
CA GLN A 157 -6.46 20.07 20.95
C GLN A 157 -7.13 20.68 22.19
N ASN A 158 -7.57 21.94 22.12
CA ASN A 158 -8.21 22.64 23.23
C ASN A 158 -9.72 22.82 23.06
N ASN A 159 -10.29 22.31 21.98
CA ASN A 159 -11.71 22.52 21.64
C ASN A 159 -12.28 21.35 20.86
N MET A 160 -12.09 20.12 21.39
CA MET A 160 -12.63 18.91 20.77
C MET A 160 -14.17 19.00 20.69
N PRO A 161 -14.74 18.84 19.49
CA PRO A 161 -16.18 18.81 19.35
C PRO A 161 -16.77 17.57 20.05
N THR A 162 -18.01 17.69 20.51
CA THR A 162 -18.73 16.64 21.23
C THR A 162 -19.92 16.13 20.42
N ARG A 163 -20.42 14.94 20.78
CA ARG A 163 -21.65 14.40 20.17
C ARG A 163 -22.84 15.34 20.31
N GLN A 164 -22.95 16.05 21.47
CA GLN A 164 -24.03 17.00 21.71
C GLN A 164 -23.99 18.19 20.76
N GLN A 165 -22.81 18.64 20.38
CA GLN A 165 -22.65 19.72 19.39
C GLN A 165 -23.05 19.24 17.98
N LEU A 166 -22.74 18.00 17.62
CA LEU A 166 -23.23 17.40 16.38
C LEU A 166 -24.76 17.22 16.40
N ASP A 167 -25.33 16.75 17.52
CA ASP A 167 -26.77 16.59 17.70
C ASP A 167 -27.53 17.92 17.58
N ALA A 168 -26.94 19.02 18.05
CA ALA A 168 -27.52 20.36 17.92
C ALA A 168 -27.63 20.83 16.46
N ILE A 169 -26.78 20.30 15.57
CA ILE A 169 -26.83 20.58 14.12
C ILE A 169 -27.81 19.61 13.44
N CYS A 170 -27.73 18.31 13.75
CA CYS A 170 -28.57 17.28 13.16
C CYS A 170 -28.60 16.04 14.07
N SER A 171 -29.77 15.75 14.64
CA SER A 171 -29.99 14.60 15.54
C SER A 171 -30.67 13.40 14.85
N ASP A 172 -31.17 13.57 13.64
CA ASP A 172 -32.01 12.60 12.90
C ASP A 172 -31.23 11.83 11.80
N ILE A 173 -29.99 12.21 11.52
CA ILE A 173 -29.10 11.48 10.60
C ILE A 173 -27.86 11.03 11.40
N PRO A 174 -27.47 9.74 11.37
CA PRO A 174 -26.24 9.29 12.02
C PRO A 174 -25.02 9.84 11.30
N MET A 175 -24.06 10.33 12.08
CA MET A 175 -22.85 11.00 11.58
C MET A 175 -21.60 10.43 12.20
N TYR A 176 -20.55 10.26 11.38
CA TYR A 176 -19.20 9.96 11.80
C TYR A 176 -18.20 10.84 11.04
N PHE A 177 -17.28 11.43 11.76
CA PHE A 177 -16.19 12.23 11.19
C PHE A 177 -14.85 11.60 11.59
N SER A 178 -14.11 11.03 10.64
CA SER A 178 -12.79 10.45 10.85
C SER A 178 -11.71 11.49 10.69
N ASP A 179 -10.64 11.38 11.49
CA ASP A 179 -9.45 12.19 11.32
C ASP A 179 -8.71 11.84 10.00
N GLU A 180 -7.64 12.57 9.71
CA GLU A 180 -6.84 12.39 8.49
C GLU A 180 -6.08 11.05 8.44
N GLU A 181 -5.81 10.46 9.62
CA GLU A 181 -5.10 9.18 9.74
C GLU A 181 -6.07 7.97 9.70
N GLY A 182 -7.37 8.20 9.94
CA GLY A 182 -8.38 7.14 9.99
C GLY A 182 -8.44 6.39 11.32
N HIS A 183 -7.62 6.78 12.30
CA HIS A 183 -7.49 6.11 13.61
C HIS A 183 -8.40 6.67 14.70
N LYS A 184 -8.97 7.85 14.50
CA LYS A 184 -9.83 8.53 15.48
C LYS A 184 -11.02 9.16 14.80
N GLY A 185 -12.10 9.36 15.55
CA GLY A 185 -13.25 10.03 14.98
C GLY A 185 -14.31 10.40 16.00
N LEU A 186 -15.27 11.17 15.52
CA LEU A 186 -16.37 11.71 16.29
C LEU A 186 -17.70 11.24 15.73
N ALA A 187 -18.52 10.62 16.58
CA ALA A 187 -19.88 10.19 16.28
C ALA A 187 -20.91 11.07 16.97
N ASN A 188 -22.08 11.27 16.34
CA ASN A 188 -23.23 11.84 17.02
C ASN A 188 -23.97 10.78 17.88
N THR A 189 -24.90 11.22 18.73
CA THR A 189 -25.65 10.33 19.63
C THR A 189 -26.42 9.25 18.87
N LEU A 190 -27.05 9.59 17.75
CA LEU A 190 -27.83 8.63 16.98
C LEU A 190 -26.96 7.46 16.45
N LEU A 191 -25.73 7.73 16.02
CA LEU A 191 -24.82 6.68 15.59
C LEU A 191 -24.33 5.82 16.77
N LEU A 192 -24.03 6.40 17.92
CA LEU A 192 -23.70 5.64 19.14
C LEU A 192 -24.84 4.72 19.58
N VAL A 193 -26.08 5.17 19.44
CA VAL A 193 -27.28 4.36 19.73
C VAL A 193 -27.39 3.21 18.72
N ARG A 194 -27.24 3.45 17.43
CA ARG A 194 -27.25 2.40 16.40
C ARG A 194 -26.15 1.37 16.61
N ALA A 195 -24.96 1.82 17.03
CA ALA A 195 -23.84 0.93 17.34
C ALA A 195 -24.01 0.18 18.68
N GLY A 196 -25.10 0.42 19.42
CA GLY A 196 -25.33 -0.24 20.71
C GLY A 196 -24.28 0.16 21.77
N ILE A 197 -23.73 1.36 21.67
CA ILE A 197 -22.81 1.93 22.69
C ILE A 197 -23.61 2.58 23.81
N MET A 198 -24.72 3.22 23.48
CA MET A 198 -25.65 3.80 24.44
C MET A 198 -27.09 3.67 23.98
N LYS A 199 -28.04 3.92 24.86
CA LYS A 199 -29.47 4.03 24.54
C LYS A 199 -29.86 5.50 24.31
N GLU A 200 -31.03 5.71 23.71
CA GLU A 200 -31.63 7.04 23.52
C GLU A 200 -31.83 7.81 24.84
N ASP A 201 -32.12 7.08 25.92
CA ASP A 201 -32.31 7.64 27.27
C ASP A 201 -30.99 8.02 27.98
N GLY A 202 -29.85 7.86 27.30
CA GLY A 202 -28.52 8.13 27.84
C GLY A 202 -27.88 6.97 28.60
N THR A 203 -28.56 5.83 28.77
CA THR A 203 -27.98 4.64 29.42
C THR A 203 -26.77 4.14 28.61
N VAL A 204 -25.61 4.04 29.24
CA VAL A 204 -24.39 3.49 28.64
C VAL A 204 -24.46 1.98 28.59
N LEU A 205 -24.27 1.40 27.40
CA LEU A 205 -24.26 -0.04 27.16
C LEU A 205 -22.82 -0.60 26.98
N LYS A 206 -21.94 0.20 26.42
CA LYS A 206 -20.51 -0.11 26.27
C LYS A 206 -19.68 1.05 26.77
N LYS A 207 -18.64 0.75 27.52
CA LYS A 207 -17.64 1.71 28.02
C LYS A 207 -16.27 1.38 27.47
N ASP A 208 -15.29 2.15 27.85
CA ASP A 208 -13.92 1.90 27.48
C ASP A 208 -13.47 0.47 27.84
N GLY A 209 -12.77 -0.19 26.90
CA GLY A 209 -12.33 -1.59 26.99
C GLY A 209 -13.35 -2.64 26.53
N ASP A 210 -14.64 -2.30 26.29
CA ASP A 210 -15.64 -3.26 25.81
C ASP A 210 -15.52 -3.59 24.30
N ILE A 211 -14.80 -2.75 23.55
CA ILE A 211 -14.43 -3.03 22.17
C ILE A 211 -12.92 -3.27 22.12
N ARG A 212 -12.53 -4.50 21.81
CA ARG A 212 -11.11 -4.88 21.77
C ARG A 212 -10.32 -4.01 20.81
N GLY A 213 -9.19 -3.50 21.27
CA GLY A 213 -8.31 -2.65 20.47
C GLY A 213 -8.88 -1.27 20.18
N GLY A 214 -9.92 -0.84 20.89
CA GLY A 214 -10.52 0.46 20.74
C GLY A 214 -10.75 1.16 22.06
N GLU A 215 -10.79 2.49 22.04
CA GLU A 215 -11.10 3.34 23.19
C GLU A 215 -12.39 4.13 22.93
N ILE A 216 -13.34 4.04 23.88
CA ILE A 216 -14.52 4.90 23.94
C ILE A 216 -14.21 6.02 24.93
N VAL A 217 -13.97 7.23 24.46
CA VAL A 217 -13.64 8.36 25.34
C VAL A 217 -14.87 8.79 26.14
N MET A 218 -14.77 8.65 27.46
CA MET A 218 -15.85 8.96 28.40
C MET A 218 -15.74 10.38 28.93
N GLY A 219 -16.86 11.05 29.06
CA GLY A 219 -16.96 12.35 29.74
C GLY A 219 -16.93 12.23 31.25
N ASN A 220 -16.75 13.36 31.93
CA ASN A 220 -16.77 13.44 33.40
C ASN A 220 -18.12 13.02 34.02
N ASP A 221 -19.18 13.04 33.22
CA ASP A 221 -20.51 12.58 33.57
C ASP A 221 -20.70 11.05 33.43
N GLY A 222 -19.66 10.34 33.02
CA GLY A 222 -19.65 8.90 32.78
C GLY A 222 -20.38 8.48 31.50
N THR A 223 -20.68 9.42 30.59
CA THR A 223 -21.26 9.11 29.27
C THR A 223 -20.22 9.23 28.15
N PRO A 224 -20.37 8.50 27.00
CA PRO A 224 -19.48 8.68 25.86
C PRO A 224 -19.50 10.12 25.32
N THR A 225 -18.34 10.70 25.09
CA THR A 225 -18.21 12.06 24.49
C THR A 225 -18.60 12.11 23.03
N GLY A 226 -18.63 10.95 22.37
CA GLY A 226 -18.72 10.78 20.93
C GLY A 226 -17.36 10.57 20.27
N PHE A 227 -16.26 10.88 20.95
CA PHE A 227 -14.92 10.66 20.44
C PHE A 227 -14.48 9.20 20.68
N LEU A 228 -13.96 8.59 19.63
CA LEU A 228 -13.64 7.17 19.54
C LEU A 228 -12.26 7.00 18.93
N LYS A 229 -11.50 6.01 19.42
CA LYS A 229 -10.17 5.71 18.88
C LYS A 229 -10.11 4.26 18.38
N GLU A 230 -9.31 4.02 17.35
CA GLU A 230 -8.98 2.72 16.79
C GLU A 230 -10.24 1.88 16.50
N GLN A 231 -10.27 0.63 16.94
CA GLN A 231 -11.36 -0.30 16.66
C GLN A 231 -12.73 0.17 17.19
N ALA A 232 -12.79 1.02 18.21
CA ALA A 232 -14.05 1.61 18.65
C ALA A 232 -14.65 2.55 17.59
N GLY A 233 -13.79 3.32 16.91
CA GLY A 233 -14.17 4.14 15.75
C GLY A 233 -14.66 3.31 14.59
N THR A 234 -13.89 2.30 14.17
CA THR A 234 -14.23 1.39 13.06
C THR A 234 -15.53 0.63 13.34
N TYR A 235 -15.68 0.08 14.56
CA TYR A 235 -16.93 -0.57 15.00
C TYR A 235 -18.12 0.37 14.88
N THR A 236 -18.00 1.58 15.40
CA THR A 236 -19.12 2.55 15.38
C THR A 236 -19.48 2.96 13.95
N ARG A 237 -18.49 3.25 13.12
CA ARG A 237 -18.67 3.61 11.72
C ARG A 237 -19.31 2.49 10.88
N SER A 238 -19.08 1.23 11.19
CA SER A 238 -19.68 0.10 10.48
C SER A 238 -21.22 0.08 10.55
N HIS A 239 -21.81 0.87 11.45
CA HIS A 239 -23.26 1.04 11.59
C HIS A 239 -23.83 2.23 10.78
N LEU A 240 -23.02 2.88 9.95
CA LEU A 240 -23.51 3.81 8.93
C LEU A 240 -24.22 3.05 7.79
N ASP A 241 -25.10 3.73 7.09
CA ASP A 241 -25.75 3.19 5.88
C ASP A 241 -24.82 3.40 4.68
N ASN A 242 -23.86 2.50 4.50
CA ASN A 242 -22.86 2.58 3.45
C ASN A 242 -23.47 2.51 2.04
N GLU A 243 -24.59 1.81 1.85
CA GLU A 243 -25.24 1.71 0.53
C GLU A 243 -25.77 3.08 0.07
N SER A 244 -26.24 3.92 1.02
CA SER A 244 -26.68 5.27 0.69
C SER A 244 -25.54 6.25 0.49
N LEU A 245 -24.38 5.99 1.09
CA LEU A 245 -23.17 6.81 0.97
C LEU A 245 -22.36 6.46 -0.29
N PHE A 246 -22.28 5.17 -0.62
CA PHE A 246 -21.46 4.65 -1.70
C PHE A 246 -22.29 3.71 -2.60
N PRO A 247 -23.09 4.27 -3.53
CA PRO A 247 -23.82 3.49 -4.52
C PRO A 247 -22.91 2.54 -5.32
N LEU A 248 -23.45 1.41 -5.77
CA LEU A 248 -22.68 0.33 -6.41
C LEU A 248 -21.93 0.74 -7.68
N ASP A 249 -22.43 1.71 -8.41
CA ASP A 249 -21.83 2.23 -9.65
C ASP A 249 -20.59 3.10 -9.37
N ILE A 250 -20.46 3.69 -8.18
CA ILE A 250 -19.30 4.53 -7.82
C ILE A 250 -17.98 3.75 -7.94
N ALA A 251 -17.98 2.44 -7.67
CA ALA A 251 -16.80 1.60 -7.79
C ALA A 251 -16.24 1.57 -9.23
N SER A 252 -17.12 1.56 -10.24
CA SER A 252 -16.73 1.63 -11.65
C SER A 252 -16.27 3.03 -12.06
N ASP A 253 -16.90 4.06 -11.48
CA ASP A 253 -16.62 5.46 -11.83
C ASP A 253 -15.26 5.95 -11.27
N ILE A 254 -14.77 5.35 -10.18
CA ILE A 254 -13.49 5.74 -9.59
C ILE A 254 -12.28 5.10 -10.25
N LEU A 255 -12.41 3.92 -10.88
CA LEU A 255 -11.28 3.20 -11.49
C LEU A 255 -10.52 4.02 -12.54
N PRO A 256 -11.17 4.72 -13.49
CA PRO A 256 -10.46 5.59 -14.43
C PRO A 256 -9.75 6.76 -13.76
N LYS A 257 -10.29 7.28 -12.64
CA LYS A 257 -9.68 8.37 -11.87
C LYS A 257 -8.43 7.89 -11.12
N ILE A 258 -8.49 6.70 -10.54
CA ILE A 258 -7.35 6.03 -9.92
C ILE A 258 -6.26 5.82 -10.97
N GLU A 259 -6.61 5.25 -12.14
CA GLU A 259 -5.65 5.03 -13.22
C GLU A 259 -4.97 6.33 -13.66
N GLN A 260 -5.75 7.38 -13.89
CA GLN A 260 -5.21 8.67 -14.30
C GLN A 260 -4.19 9.22 -13.29
N GLN A 261 -4.48 9.13 -11.99
CA GLN A 261 -3.55 9.54 -10.95
C GLN A 261 -2.29 8.67 -10.99
N LEU A 262 -2.43 7.35 -10.91
CA LEU A 262 -1.31 6.41 -10.87
C LEU A 262 -0.35 6.58 -12.05
N VAL A 263 -0.86 6.57 -13.28
CA VAL A 263 0.00 6.64 -14.47
C VAL A 263 0.69 8.01 -14.62
N SER A 264 0.06 9.09 -14.14
CA SER A 264 0.67 10.43 -14.15
C SER A 264 1.79 10.59 -13.12
N GLU A 265 1.75 9.82 -12.05
CA GLU A 265 2.79 9.75 -11.01
C GLU A 265 3.85 8.68 -11.31
N GLY A 266 3.63 7.84 -12.32
CA GLY A 266 4.56 6.79 -12.76
C GLY A 266 4.31 5.43 -12.11
N TYR A 267 3.19 5.23 -11.45
CA TYR A 267 2.82 3.94 -10.90
C TYR A 267 2.19 3.04 -11.97
N THR A 268 2.63 1.78 -12.01
CA THR A 268 2.11 0.71 -12.87
C THR A 268 1.54 -0.46 -12.07
N MET A 269 1.67 -0.43 -10.76
CA MET A 269 1.13 -1.43 -9.84
C MET A 269 0.91 -0.83 -8.45
N TYR A 270 -0.11 -1.29 -7.72
CA TYR A 270 -0.27 -0.97 -6.32
C TYR A 270 -1.08 -2.02 -5.56
N VAL A 271 -0.94 -2.03 -4.24
CA VAL A 271 -1.76 -2.82 -3.32
C VAL A 271 -2.73 -1.87 -2.60
N ASP A 272 -4.03 -2.04 -2.86
CA ASP A 272 -5.08 -1.36 -2.11
C ASP A 272 -5.23 -2.02 -0.75
N GLY A 273 -4.85 -1.28 0.29
CA GLY A 273 -4.70 -1.77 1.66
C GLY A 273 -6.02 -2.05 2.37
N TRP A 274 -7.17 -1.63 1.79
CA TRP A 274 -8.47 -1.70 2.47
C TRP A 274 -9.62 -1.67 1.46
N SER A 275 -9.66 -2.66 0.59
CA SER A 275 -10.51 -2.63 -0.59
C SER A 275 -12.00 -2.89 -0.30
N ASN A 276 -12.34 -3.52 0.84
CA ASN A 276 -13.72 -3.81 1.22
C ASN A 276 -14.37 -2.76 2.14
N TYR A 277 -13.66 -1.69 2.45
CA TYR A 277 -14.06 -0.68 3.44
C TYR A 277 -15.49 -0.13 3.23
N PHE A 278 -15.81 0.30 2.01
CA PHE A 278 -17.13 0.84 1.67
C PHE A 278 -17.98 -0.10 0.81
N PHE A 279 -17.35 -1.01 0.06
CA PHE A 279 -17.97 -1.70 -1.06
C PHE A 279 -18.11 -3.20 -0.87
N ASN A 280 -17.74 -3.77 0.28
CA ASN A 280 -17.57 -5.21 0.41
C ASN A 280 -16.70 -5.73 -0.76
N THR A 281 -17.26 -6.59 -1.63
CA THR A 281 -16.57 -7.11 -2.81
C THR A 281 -16.94 -6.41 -4.12
N ASN A 282 -17.73 -5.34 -4.10
CA ASN A 282 -18.16 -4.66 -5.33
C ASN A 282 -17.01 -4.00 -6.06
N PHE A 283 -16.04 -3.43 -5.34
CA PHE A 283 -14.83 -2.88 -5.95
C PHE A 283 -13.99 -3.97 -6.64
N TYR A 284 -13.92 -5.16 -6.05
CA TYR A 284 -13.25 -6.33 -6.67
C TYR A 284 -13.93 -6.72 -7.98
N GLN A 285 -15.26 -6.75 -7.99
CA GLN A 285 -16.05 -7.07 -9.19
C GLN A 285 -15.84 -6.00 -10.27
N ALA A 286 -15.94 -4.73 -9.93
CA ALA A 286 -15.73 -3.62 -10.87
C ALA A 286 -14.33 -3.64 -11.48
N ALA A 287 -13.29 -3.85 -10.66
CA ALA A 287 -11.92 -3.96 -11.13
C ALA A 287 -11.73 -5.15 -12.10
N CYS A 288 -12.24 -6.33 -11.73
CA CYS A 288 -12.19 -7.51 -12.58
C CYS A 288 -12.89 -7.27 -13.93
N GLN A 289 -14.08 -6.66 -13.95
CA GLN A 289 -14.80 -6.35 -15.18
C GLN A 289 -14.06 -5.32 -16.04
N THR A 290 -13.47 -4.30 -15.43
CA THR A 290 -12.68 -3.29 -16.13
C THR A 290 -11.43 -3.91 -16.78
N ASP A 291 -10.72 -4.81 -16.07
CA ASP A 291 -9.59 -5.54 -16.66
C ASP A 291 -10.02 -6.43 -17.83
N GLN A 292 -11.11 -7.19 -17.70
CA GLN A 292 -11.64 -8.07 -18.75
C GLN A 292 -12.03 -7.31 -20.04
N THR A 293 -12.42 -6.05 -19.92
CA THR A 293 -12.74 -5.18 -21.07
C THR A 293 -11.51 -4.41 -21.59
N GLY A 294 -10.33 -4.62 -21.01
CA GLY A 294 -9.07 -3.98 -21.43
C GLY A 294 -8.92 -2.53 -20.96
N GLY A 295 -9.73 -2.11 -19.99
CA GLY A 295 -9.74 -0.75 -19.44
C GLY A 295 -8.79 -0.51 -18.27
N MET A 296 -7.83 -1.40 -17.99
CA MET A 296 -6.84 -1.23 -16.93
C MET A 296 -5.41 -1.22 -17.47
N HIS A 297 -4.63 -0.21 -17.10
CA HIS A 297 -3.22 -0.09 -17.44
C HIS A 297 -2.31 -0.04 -16.20
N PHE A 298 -2.68 -0.79 -15.18
CA PHE A 298 -1.90 -1.04 -13.95
C PHE A 298 -2.29 -2.38 -13.35
N VAL A 299 -1.45 -2.93 -12.47
CA VAL A 299 -1.76 -4.15 -11.71
C VAL A 299 -2.25 -3.76 -10.32
N LEU A 300 -3.40 -4.30 -9.91
CA LEU A 300 -4.09 -4.01 -8.67
C LEU A 300 -4.05 -5.20 -7.73
N GLY A 301 -3.39 -5.05 -6.58
CA GLY A 301 -3.53 -5.91 -5.43
C GLY A 301 -4.72 -5.48 -4.59
N LEU A 302 -5.52 -6.42 -4.10
CA LEU A 302 -6.69 -6.12 -3.27
C LEU A 302 -6.61 -6.87 -1.95
N SER A 303 -6.79 -6.14 -0.84
CA SER A 303 -6.81 -6.71 0.51
C SER A 303 -8.20 -6.65 1.12
N TYR A 304 -8.61 -7.77 1.72
CA TYR A 304 -9.86 -7.90 2.46
C TYR A 304 -9.57 -7.71 3.95
N GLU A 305 -10.15 -6.68 4.56
CA GLU A 305 -9.97 -6.39 5.98
C GLU A 305 -10.81 -7.32 6.87
N ILE A 306 -10.19 -7.72 7.98
CA ILE A 306 -10.83 -8.44 9.07
C ILE A 306 -10.65 -7.65 10.37
N ASP A 307 -11.75 -7.17 10.91
CA ASP A 307 -11.80 -6.42 12.16
C ASP A 307 -11.77 -7.31 13.40
N SER A 308 -11.22 -6.81 14.51
CA SER A 308 -11.07 -7.55 15.77
C SER A 308 -12.39 -7.95 16.43
N TRP A 309 -13.48 -7.31 16.07
CA TRP A 309 -14.84 -7.54 16.59
C TRP A 309 -15.72 -8.37 15.65
N THR A 310 -15.24 -8.74 14.46
CA THR A 310 -15.99 -9.56 13.49
C THR A 310 -15.84 -11.06 13.79
N ASN A 311 -16.72 -11.86 13.19
CA ASN A 311 -16.52 -13.30 13.15
C ASN A 311 -15.40 -13.63 12.16
N VAL A 312 -14.22 -13.93 12.69
CA VAL A 312 -13.01 -14.20 11.90
C VAL A 312 -13.23 -15.33 10.87
N SER A 313 -13.91 -16.42 11.24
CA SER A 313 -14.15 -17.54 10.32
C SER A 313 -15.02 -17.14 9.13
N GLU A 314 -16.05 -16.34 9.36
CA GLU A 314 -16.92 -15.82 8.30
C GLU A 314 -16.17 -14.83 7.41
N ALA A 315 -15.39 -13.92 8.01
CA ALA A 315 -14.60 -12.93 7.28
C ALA A 315 -13.51 -13.60 6.41
N MET A 316 -12.85 -14.64 6.93
CA MET A 316 -11.90 -15.47 6.18
C MET A 316 -12.54 -16.17 4.98
N THR A 317 -13.78 -16.67 5.14
CA THR A 317 -14.54 -17.26 4.03
C THR A 317 -14.84 -16.22 2.94
N LYS A 318 -15.28 -15.02 3.34
CA LYS A 318 -15.52 -13.91 2.39
C LYS A 318 -14.25 -13.47 1.66
N ALA A 319 -13.13 -13.39 2.37
CA ALA A 319 -11.83 -13.07 1.77
C ALA A 319 -11.38 -14.13 0.76
N ALA A 320 -11.55 -15.42 1.08
CA ALA A 320 -11.26 -16.52 0.15
C ALA A 320 -12.19 -16.48 -1.08
N ASP A 321 -13.47 -16.20 -0.89
CA ASP A 321 -14.46 -16.07 -1.97
C ASP A 321 -14.15 -14.88 -2.90
N ALA A 322 -13.52 -13.82 -2.40
CA ALA A 322 -13.11 -12.67 -3.20
C ALA A 322 -12.10 -13.05 -4.30
N LYS A 323 -11.37 -14.17 -4.15
CA LYS A 323 -10.45 -14.70 -5.18
C LYS A 323 -11.13 -15.01 -6.52
N LYS A 324 -12.45 -15.22 -6.54
CA LYS A 324 -13.21 -15.39 -7.81
C LYS A 324 -13.13 -14.16 -8.73
N PHE A 325 -12.77 -13.00 -8.20
CA PHE A 325 -12.57 -11.77 -8.97
C PHE A 325 -11.13 -11.59 -9.47
N ALA A 326 -10.28 -12.60 -9.31
CA ALA A 326 -8.92 -12.56 -9.87
C ALA A 326 -8.96 -12.50 -11.40
N SER A 327 -8.08 -11.68 -11.97
CA SER A 327 -7.88 -11.56 -13.41
C SER A 327 -6.40 -11.36 -13.73
N THR A 328 -6.06 -11.03 -14.98
CA THR A 328 -4.69 -10.80 -15.39
C THR A 328 -4.03 -9.70 -14.55
N ARG A 329 -4.74 -8.61 -14.28
CA ARG A 329 -4.22 -7.44 -13.57
C ARG A 329 -4.83 -7.23 -12.19
N VAL A 330 -5.84 -8.01 -11.77
CA VAL A 330 -6.48 -7.91 -10.44
C VAL A 330 -6.08 -9.11 -9.59
N LYS A 331 -5.45 -8.85 -8.46
CA LYS A 331 -4.86 -9.84 -7.54
C LYS A 331 -5.50 -9.72 -6.14
N PRO A 332 -6.65 -10.37 -5.86
CA PRO A 332 -7.32 -10.33 -4.54
C PRO A 332 -6.69 -11.34 -3.59
N ASN A 333 -5.43 -11.14 -3.20
CA ASN A 333 -4.62 -12.15 -2.54
C ASN A 333 -4.29 -11.84 -1.07
N TRP A 334 -4.77 -10.73 -0.51
CA TRP A 334 -4.37 -10.29 0.83
C TRP A 334 -5.53 -10.21 1.80
N ILE A 335 -5.22 -10.52 3.06
CA ILE A 335 -6.05 -10.19 4.22
C ILE A 335 -5.39 -9.05 4.96
N LYS A 336 -6.10 -7.93 5.10
CA LYS A 336 -5.71 -6.80 5.94
C LYS A 336 -6.19 -7.02 7.35
N ILE A 337 -5.30 -6.81 8.32
CA ILE A 337 -5.63 -6.71 9.74
C ILE A 337 -4.91 -5.51 10.36
N PHE A 338 -5.51 -4.93 11.39
CA PHE A 338 -4.85 -3.99 12.29
C PHE A 338 -4.41 -4.75 13.53
N VAL A 339 -3.11 -4.79 13.81
CA VAL A 339 -2.54 -5.49 14.98
C VAL A 339 -2.50 -4.56 16.20
N ASP A 340 -2.17 -3.32 15.96
CA ASP A 340 -2.18 -2.21 16.93
C ASP A 340 -2.60 -0.92 16.24
N GLY A 341 -2.43 0.22 16.91
CA GLY A 341 -2.60 1.55 16.34
C GLY A 341 -1.27 2.20 15.97
N THR A 342 -1.17 3.53 16.16
CA THR A 342 0.03 4.31 15.82
C THR A 342 0.84 4.67 17.06
N VAL A 343 2.17 4.71 16.93
CA VAL A 343 3.06 4.99 18.08
C VAL A 343 2.92 6.45 18.51
N GLU A 344 2.85 7.36 17.56
CA GLU A 344 2.76 8.81 17.78
C GLU A 344 1.49 9.22 18.53
N THR A 345 0.44 8.42 18.44
CA THR A 345 -0.84 8.71 19.10
C THR A 345 -1.07 7.87 20.36
N GLY A 346 -0.06 7.10 20.81
CA GLY A 346 -0.11 6.31 22.03
C GLY A 346 -0.92 5.02 21.89
N THR A 347 -1.20 4.54 20.69
CA THR A 347 -2.02 3.35 20.45
C THR A 347 -1.23 2.16 19.89
N GLY A 348 -0.02 2.39 19.37
CA GLY A 348 0.92 1.34 18.98
C GLY A 348 1.34 0.46 20.17
N TYR A 349 1.46 -0.85 19.99
CA TYR A 349 1.82 -1.78 21.05
C TYR A 349 3.34 -1.85 21.21
N VAL A 350 3.87 -1.23 22.30
CA VAL A 350 5.28 -0.92 22.45
C VAL A 350 5.92 -1.48 23.72
N GLU A 351 7.24 -1.58 23.69
CA GLU A 351 8.13 -1.79 24.83
C GLU A 351 9.41 -0.95 24.61
N PRO A 352 9.83 -0.07 25.54
CA PRO A 352 9.21 0.21 26.86
C PRO A 352 7.81 0.83 26.74
N VAL A 353 7.13 0.92 27.89
CA VAL A 353 5.79 1.51 27.99
C VAL A 353 5.81 3.00 27.68
N TYR A 354 4.66 3.54 27.31
CA TYR A 354 4.46 5.00 27.18
C TYR A 354 4.68 5.71 28.53
N PRO A 355 4.95 7.03 28.53
CA PRO A 355 5.25 7.78 29.75
C PRO A 355 4.19 7.71 30.85
N ASP A 356 2.93 7.50 30.50
CA ASP A 356 1.82 7.30 31.45
C ASP A 356 1.66 5.85 31.94
N GLY A 357 2.52 4.93 31.47
CA GLY A 357 2.58 3.54 31.89
C GLY A 357 1.73 2.55 31.09
N HIS A 358 0.97 2.98 30.10
CA HIS A 358 0.26 2.05 29.21
C HIS A 358 1.17 1.52 28.09
N GLN A 359 0.70 0.50 27.34
CA GLN A 359 1.47 -0.15 26.26
C GLN A 359 0.84 -0.04 24.88
N GLY A 360 -0.22 0.77 24.68
CA GLY A 360 -0.99 0.84 23.45
C GLY A 360 -2.19 -0.12 23.44
N LEU A 361 -2.80 -0.27 22.26
CA LEU A 361 -4.07 -0.98 22.06
C LEU A 361 -3.91 -2.19 21.13
N PRO A 362 -3.42 -3.34 21.60
CA PRO A 362 -3.28 -4.53 20.76
C PRO A 362 -4.65 -5.15 20.44
N ASN A 363 -4.93 -5.35 19.16
CA ASN A 363 -6.21 -5.86 18.67
C ASN A 363 -6.38 -7.38 18.80
N TRP A 364 -5.25 -8.13 18.82
CA TRP A 364 -5.23 -9.58 18.72
C TRP A 364 -4.27 -10.21 19.71
N THR A 365 -4.60 -11.42 20.20
CA THR A 365 -3.62 -12.26 20.88
C THR A 365 -2.70 -12.93 19.87
N GLU A 366 -1.54 -13.41 20.31
CA GLU A 366 -0.60 -14.14 19.45
C GLU A 366 -1.23 -15.44 18.90
N GLU A 367 -2.02 -16.14 19.72
CA GLU A 367 -2.74 -17.35 19.30
C GLU A 367 -3.73 -17.05 18.18
N GLN A 368 -4.54 -15.97 18.31
CA GLN A 368 -5.47 -15.55 17.26
C GLN A 368 -4.75 -15.20 15.96
N LEU A 369 -3.65 -14.46 16.03
CA LEU A 369 -2.83 -14.11 14.85
C LEU A 369 -2.25 -15.37 14.19
N THR A 370 -1.75 -16.32 15.00
CA THR A 370 -1.19 -17.59 14.52
C THR A 370 -2.24 -18.41 13.77
N ASP A 371 -3.44 -18.52 14.34
CA ASP A 371 -4.53 -19.29 13.73
C ASP A 371 -5.08 -18.61 12.45
N MET A 372 -5.21 -17.28 12.46
CA MET A 372 -5.57 -16.52 11.26
C MET A 372 -4.53 -16.70 10.16
N THR A 373 -3.24 -16.56 10.48
CA THR A 373 -2.15 -16.73 9.53
C THR A 373 -2.16 -18.12 8.90
N ARG A 374 -2.29 -19.16 9.73
CA ARG A 374 -2.37 -20.54 9.28
C ARG A 374 -3.55 -20.75 8.32
N THR A 375 -4.71 -20.25 8.69
CA THR A 375 -5.94 -20.40 7.89
C THR A 375 -5.85 -19.64 6.57
N ALA A 376 -5.35 -18.40 6.59
CA ALA A 376 -5.14 -17.58 5.40
C ALA A 376 -4.18 -18.28 4.42
N ASN A 377 -3.00 -18.66 4.90
CA ASN A 377 -1.96 -19.25 4.07
C ASN A 377 -2.39 -20.62 3.52
N ALA A 378 -3.12 -21.43 4.28
CA ALA A 378 -3.71 -22.69 3.79
C ALA A 378 -4.72 -22.47 2.66
N SER A 379 -5.38 -21.31 2.63
CA SER A 379 -6.30 -20.87 1.56
C SER A 379 -5.60 -20.16 0.40
N GLY A 380 -4.26 -20.05 0.45
CA GLY A 380 -3.45 -19.33 -0.55
C GLY A 380 -3.66 -17.81 -0.50
N VAL A 381 -3.93 -17.26 0.69
CA VAL A 381 -4.07 -15.82 0.92
C VAL A 381 -2.98 -15.35 1.87
N THR A 382 -2.37 -14.24 1.55
CA THR A 382 -1.26 -13.61 2.29
C THR A 382 -1.79 -12.67 3.37
N MET A 383 -1.14 -12.64 4.53
CA MET A 383 -1.42 -11.64 5.57
C MET A 383 -0.76 -10.31 5.22
N HIS A 384 -1.48 -9.21 5.46
CA HIS A 384 -1.06 -7.83 5.27
C HIS A 384 -1.39 -7.07 6.55
N ALA A 385 -0.45 -7.08 7.49
CA ALA A 385 -0.69 -6.70 8.88
C ALA A 385 -0.19 -5.28 9.16
N HIS A 386 -1.13 -4.32 9.37
CA HIS A 386 -0.77 -3.04 9.98
C HIS A 386 -0.21 -3.30 11.37
N VAL A 387 1.01 -2.88 11.61
CA VAL A 387 1.67 -2.96 12.91
C VAL A 387 2.77 -1.89 13.00
N MET A 388 2.74 -1.10 14.06
CA MET A 388 3.70 -0.01 14.24
C MET A 388 4.62 -0.21 15.46
N GLY A 389 4.08 -0.58 16.60
CA GLY A 389 4.86 -0.78 17.82
C GLY A 389 5.74 -2.02 17.77
N ASN A 390 6.97 -1.95 18.30
CA ASN A 390 7.95 -3.04 18.30
C ASN A 390 7.45 -4.33 18.96
N LYS A 391 6.62 -4.22 20.01
CA LYS A 391 6.01 -5.37 20.67
C LYS A 391 4.88 -5.98 19.84
N GLY A 392 4.17 -5.14 19.09
CA GLY A 392 3.21 -5.57 18.07
C GLY A 392 3.91 -6.35 16.94
N VAL A 393 5.01 -5.81 16.42
CA VAL A 393 5.87 -6.46 15.42
C VAL A 393 6.34 -7.84 15.90
N ASN A 394 6.92 -7.93 17.11
CA ASN A 394 7.36 -9.21 17.68
C ASN A 394 6.23 -10.23 17.75
N ARG A 395 5.02 -9.81 18.18
CA ARG A 395 3.84 -10.68 18.24
C ARG A 395 3.44 -11.21 16.86
N VAL A 396 3.46 -10.36 15.83
CA VAL A 396 3.13 -10.78 14.45
C VAL A 396 4.21 -11.67 13.87
N VAL A 397 5.49 -11.36 14.12
CA VAL A 397 6.62 -12.22 13.71
C VAL A 397 6.47 -13.60 14.33
N ASN A 398 6.15 -13.70 15.64
CA ASN A 398 5.85 -14.98 16.30
C ASN A 398 4.72 -15.74 15.57
N ALA A 399 3.63 -15.04 15.26
CA ALA A 399 2.49 -15.64 14.58
C ALA A 399 2.81 -16.12 13.17
N PHE A 400 3.58 -15.34 12.41
CA PHE A 400 3.98 -15.71 11.04
C PHE A 400 4.98 -16.87 11.03
N VAL A 401 5.91 -16.91 11.98
CA VAL A 401 6.85 -18.03 12.14
C VAL A 401 6.12 -19.33 12.54
N ASN A 402 5.15 -19.25 13.47
CA ASN A 402 4.47 -20.41 14.03
C ASN A 402 3.27 -20.91 13.20
N GLY A 403 2.63 -20.03 12.45
CA GLY A 403 1.41 -20.33 11.68
C GLY A 403 1.54 -20.15 10.17
N GLY A 404 2.52 -19.35 9.72
CA GLY A 404 2.68 -18.98 8.32
C GLY A 404 3.44 -19.99 7.47
N LEU A 405 3.42 -19.75 6.18
CA LEU A 405 4.22 -20.45 5.18
C LEU A 405 5.15 -19.40 4.54
N ASP A 406 6.45 -19.69 4.48
CA ASP A 406 7.47 -18.75 4.00
C ASP A 406 7.24 -18.31 2.54
N ASN A 407 6.67 -19.18 1.71
CA ASN A 407 6.33 -18.86 0.32
C ASN A 407 5.11 -17.95 0.17
N MET A 408 4.37 -17.69 1.24
CA MET A 408 3.22 -16.78 1.23
C MET A 408 3.62 -15.31 1.40
N ARG A 409 4.88 -15.02 1.75
CA ARG A 409 5.41 -13.64 1.84
C ARG A 409 4.51 -12.74 2.70
N ASN A 410 4.13 -13.26 3.90
CA ASN A 410 3.33 -12.50 4.84
C ASN A 410 4.00 -11.16 5.14
N THR A 411 3.25 -10.07 5.08
CA THR A 411 3.79 -8.72 5.05
C THR A 411 3.41 -7.92 6.29
N LEU A 412 4.40 -7.30 6.91
CA LEU A 412 4.24 -6.27 7.93
C LEU A 412 4.11 -4.90 7.25
N VAL A 413 3.14 -4.10 7.68
CA VAL A 413 2.87 -2.78 7.08
C VAL A 413 3.21 -1.70 8.09
N HIS A 414 3.82 -0.62 7.63
CA HIS A 414 4.32 0.55 8.35
C HIS A 414 5.61 0.26 9.12
N VAL A 415 5.54 -0.47 10.22
CA VAL A 415 6.70 -0.89 11.05
C VAL A 415 7.53 0.29 11.53
N HIS A 416 7.00 1.01 12.53
CA HIS A 416 7.69 2.15 13.13
C HIS A 416 9.02 1.73 13.80
N SER A 417 8.99 0.62 14.55
CA SER A 417 10.18 0.10 15.25
C SER A 417 10.17 -1.43 15.35
N VAL A 418 11.36 -2.03 15.49
CA VAL A 418 11.60 -3.47 15.50
C VAL A 418 12.53 -3.84 16.66
N LEU A 419 12.29 -4.97 17.32
CA LEU A 419 13.25 -5.55 18.26
C LEU A 419 14.38 -6.21 17.49
N GLU A 420 15.63 -6.08 17.97
CA GLU A 420 16.83 -6.59 17.31
C GLU A 420 16.74 -8.08 16.95
N GLU A 421 16.12 -8.86 17.81
CA GLU A 421 15.95 -10.31 17.63
C GLU A 421 15.02 -10.69 16.45
N ASP A 422 14.16 -9.76 16.00
CA ASP A 422 13.17 -10.05 14.96
C ASP A 422 13.72 -9.92 13.54
N TYR A 423 14.77 -9.13 13.31
CA TYR A 423 15.33 -8.96 11.96
C TYR A 423 15.73 -10.30 11.30
N ASN A 424 16.54 -11.10 12.01
CA ASN A 424 16.96 -12.39 11.48
C ASN A 424 15.79 -13.38 11.33
N ARG A 425 14.79 -13.30 12.19
CA ARG A 425 13.60 -14.16 12.12
C ARG A 425 12.75 -13.80 10.91
N MET A 426 12.58 -12.51 10.65
CA MET A 426 11.86 -12.02 9.46
C MET A 426 12.56 -12.47 8.18
N ALA A 427 13.89 -12.31 8.09
CA ALA A 427 14.67 -12.75 6.94
C ALA A 427 14.59 -14.27 6.71
N ASN A 428 14.77 -15.07 7.77
CA ASN A 428 14.77 -16.53 7.70
C ASN A 428 13.40 -17.11 7.30
N HIS A 429 12.31 -16.43 7.59
CA HIS A 429 10.95 -16.86 7.29
C HIS A 429 10.30 -16.07 6.14
N ASN A 430 11.12 -15.37 5.34
CA ASN A 430 10.65 -14.63 4.16
C ASN A 430 9.46 -13.71 4.46
N ILE A 431 9.47 -13.08 5.65
CA ILE A 431 8.49 -12.10 6.07
C ILE A 431 8.86 -10.77 5.40
N TYR A 432 7.91 -10.17 4.69
CA TYR A 432 8.10 -8.94 3.95
C TYR A 432 7.75 -7.72 4.80
N VAL A 433 8.33 -6.58 4.45
CA VAL A 433 7.99 -5.29 5.04
C VAL A 433 7.58 -4.33 3.94
N THR A 434 6.42 -3.68 4.07
CA THR A 434 6.08 -2.49 3.30
C THR A 434 6.02 -1.30 4.25
N SER A 435 6.98 -0.40 4.13
CA SER A 435 7.19 0.67 5.09
C SER A 435 7.06 2.05 4.44
N GLY A 436 6.59 3.03 5.21
CA GLY A 436 6.37 4.39 4.74
C GLY A 436 7.66 5.19 4.64
N MET A 437 8.42 5.03 3.58
CA MET A 437 9.66 5.79 3.37
C MET A 437 9.43 7.30 3.37
N LEU A 438 8.23 7.75 3.01
CA LEU A 438 7.82 9.16 3.07
C LEU A 438 7.79 9.74 4.50
N TRP A 439 7.78 8.89 5.52
CA TRP A 439 7.72 9.32 6.93
C TRP A 439 9.09 9.38 7.60
N HIS A 440 10.16 9.01 6.89
CA HIS A 440 11.53 9.04 7.41
C HIS A 440 12.13 10.45 7.40
N HIS A 441 11.40 11.38 8.01
CA HIS A 441 11.86 12.75 8.27
C HIS A 441 11.28 13.24 9.60
N ALA A 442 11.97 14.13 10.26
CA ALA A 442 11.46 14.82 11.43
C ALA A 442 11.40 16.31 11.14
N PRO A 443 10.23 16.94 11.18
CA PRO A 443 10.15 18.39 11.27
C PRO A 443 10.95 18.91 12.45
N ASP A 444 11.54 20.09 12.32
CA ASP A 444 12.29 20.73 13.41
C ASP A 444 11.45 20.74 14.70
N GLY A 445 12.03 20.20 15.78
CA GLY A 445 11.36 20.11 17.06
C GLY A 445 10.40 18.95 17.29
N LEU A 446 10.18 18.04 16.30
CA LEU A 446 9.26 16.91 16.49
C LEU A 446 9.71 15.97 17.61
N ALA A 447 10.99 15.61 17.68
CA ALA A 447 11.53 14.75 18.73
C ALA A 447 11.38 15.41 20.12
N GLU A 448 11.61 16.73 20.23
CA GLU A 448 11.37 17.51 21.45
C GLU A 448 9.87 17.55 21.80
N TYR A 449 9.00 17.75 20.81
CA TYR A 449 7.56 17.71 21.01
C TYR A 449 7.10 16.34 21.52
N MET A 450 7.51 15.25 20.90
CA MET A 450 7.18 13.88 21.32
C MET A 450 7.64 13.61 22.74
N ARG A 451 8.86 14.04 23.09
CA ARG A 451 9.43 13.87 24.44
C ARG A 451 8.69 14.70 25.49
N THR A 452 8.40 15.96 25.20
CA THR A 452 7.76 16.88 26.17
C THR A 452 6.28 16.59 26.38
N HIS A 453 5.60 16.06 25.39
CA HIS A 453 4.17 15.71 25.46
C HIS A 453 3.93 14.23 25.78
N GLY A 454 5.01 13.44 25.90
CA GLY A 454 4.92 12.03 26.27
C GLY A 454 4.13 11.19 25.24
N THR A 455 4.25 11.53 23.96
CA THR A 455 3.49 10.86 22.88
C THR A 455 4.12 9.56 22.42
N VAL A 456 5.41 9.31 22.75
CA VAL A 456 6.12 8.07 22.45
C VAL A 456 6.93 7.59 23.64
N PRO A 457 7.30 6.29 23.72
CA PRO A 457 8.19 5.76 24.73
C PRO A 457 9.58 6.39 24.66
N ALA A 458 10.23 6.52 25.82
CA ALA A 458 11.56 7.08 25.92
C ALA A 458 12.58 6.33 25.05
N GLY A 459 13.34 7.04 24.24
CA GLY A 459 14.34 6.50 23.31
C GLY A 459 13.79 6.07 21.96
N MET A 460 12.50 6.32 21.69
CA MET A 460 11.87 6.10 20.37
C MET A 460 11.58 7.42 19.63
N GLU A 461 11.89 8.57 20.24
CA GLU A 461 11.52 9.89 19.72
C GLU A 461 12.25 10.28 18.43
N ASP A 462 13.43 9.68 18.22
CA ASP A 462 14.34 9.96 17.12
C ASP A 462 14.76 8.71 16.32
N LYS A 463 14.04 7.58 16.50
CA LYS A 463 14.39 6.28 15.91
C LYS A 463 13.15 5.55 15.43
N PHE A 464 12.70 5.87 14.21
CA PHE A 464 11.58 5.18 13.60
C PHE A 464 11.80 4.96 12.09
N TYR A 465 11.23 3.88 11.58
CA TYR A 465 11.35 3.40 10.20
C TYR A 465 12.78 2.97 9.82
N PRO A 466 13.27 1.82 10.33
CA PRO A 466 14.66 1.34 10.14
C PRO A 466 14.87 0.70 8.77
N PHE A 467 14.84 1.48 7.68
CA PHE A 467 14.85 0.96 6.31
C PHE A 467 16.14 0.25 5.95
N LYS A 468 17.30 0.86 6.26
CA LYS A 468 18.60 0.27 5.96
C LYS A 468 18.80 -1.05 6.69
N SER A 469 18.40 -1.11 7.96
CA SER A 469 18.46 -2.34 8.75
C SER A 469 17.70 -3.49 8.11
N PHE A 470 16.53 -3.24 7.52
CA PHE A 470 15.81 -4.29 6.78
C PHE A 470 16.60 -4.78 5.57
N PHE A 471 17.18 -3.88 4.76
CA PHE A 471 18.01 -4.25 3.61
C PHE A 471 19.26 -5.02 4.03
N ASP A 472 19.94 -4.58 5.08
CA ASP A 472 21.17 -5.19 5.60
C ASP A 472 20.95 -6.63 6.09
N HIS A 473 19.75 -6.94 6.60
CA HIS A 473 19.35 -8.29 6.99
C HIS A 473 18.73 -9.12 5.83
N GLY A 474 18.67 -8.57 4.61
CA GLY A 474 18.14 -9.29 3.45
C GLY A 474 16.61 -9.45 3.43
N ILE A 475 15.90 -8.65 4.23
CA ILE A 475 14.43 -8.62 4.23
C ILE A 475 13.96 -7.95 2.94
N ASN A 476 12.90 -8.46 2.32
CA ASN A 476 12.29 -7.79 1.17
C ASN A 476 11.52 -6.56 1.63
N VAL A 477 12.07 -5.38 1.36
CA VAL A 477 11.47 -4.09 1.71
C VAL A 477 10.79 -3.49 0.50
N THR A 478 9.54 -3.07 0.68
CA THR A 478 8.79 -2.24 -0.27
C THR A 478 8.44 -0.91 0.38
N THR A 479 8.14 0.09 -0.44
CA THR A 479 7.64 1.37 0.07
C THR A 479 6.16 1.54 -0.24
N HIS A 480 5.53 2.44 0.52
CA HIS A 480 4.14 2.83 0.32
C HIS A 480 3.93 4.33 0.58
N SER A 481 2.83 4.88 0.08
CA SER A 481 2.40 6.24 0.38
C SER A 481 1.33 6.31 1.47
N ASP A 482 0.65 5.20 1.72
CA ASP A 482 -0.54 5.13 2.59
C ASP A 482 -1.63 6.17 2.22
N TYR A 483 -1.60 6.62 0.97
CA TYR A 483 -2.52 7.63 0.45
C TYR A 483 -3.99 7.26 0.72
N PRO A 484 -4.84 8.14 1.28
CA PRO A 484 -4.63 9.57 1.52
C PRO A 484 -4.22 9.92 2.97
N ALA A 485 -3.68 8.97 3.74
CA ALA A 485 -3.20 9.28 5.08
C ALA A 485 -2.09 10.34 5.03
N LEU A 486 -2.10 11.26 6.00
CA LEU A 486 -1.19 12.41 6.06
C LEU A 486 -1.26 13.29 4.80
N VAL A 487 -2.39 13.96 4.64
CA VAL A 487 -2.60 14.95 3.58
C VAL A 487 -1.46 15.99 3.59
N GLY A 488 -0.80 16.15 2.44
CA GLY A 488 0.37 17.03 2.27
C GLY A 488 1.71 16.30 2.21
N SER A 489 1.77 15.00 2.52
CA SER A 489 2.95 14.18 2.24
C SER A 489 3.03 13.84 0.76
N PRO A 490 4.25 13.67 0.20
CA PRO A 490 4.39 13.27 -1.20
C PRO A 490 3.77 11.90 -1.43
N ASP A 491 2.89 11.81 -2.45
CA ASP A 491 2.32 10.54 -2.91
C ASP A 491 3.13 9.98 -4.10
N ASP A 492 3.88 10.84 -4.77
CA ASP A 492 4.70 10.47 -5.92
C ASP A 492 6.01 9.75 -5.51
N PRO A 493 6.49 8.79 -6.34
CA PRO A 493 7.64 7.96 -5.98
C PRO A 493 8.95 8.74 -5.81
N PHE A 494 9.10 9.90 -6.45
CA PHE A 494 10.34 10.67 -6.42
C PHE A 494 10.44 11.52 -5.15
N GLY A 495 9.33 12.08 -4.67
CA GLY A 495 9.27 12.70 -3.34
C GLY A 495 9.56 11.69 -2.22
N ILE A 496 8.95 10.51 -2.30
CA ILE A 496 9.21 9.41 -1.36
C ILE A 496 10.69 8.98 -1.40
N MET A 497 11.27 8.86 -2.61
CA MET A 497 12.68 8.50 -2.79
C MET A 497 13.62 9.56 -2.19
N GLU A 498 13.34 10.86 -2.36
CA GLU A 498 14.16 11.93 -1.79
C GLU A 498 14.21 11.82 -0.27
N ILE A 499 13.06 11.64 0.38
CA ILE A 499 13.00 11.48 1.84
C ILE A 499 13.81 10.26 2.29
N ALA A 500 13.64 9.12 1.64
CA ALA A 500 14.35 7.89 1.99
C ALA A 500 15.88 8.01 1.86
N VAL A 501 16.36 8.85 0.93
CA VAL A 501 17.80 9.06 0.65
C VAL A 501 18.39 10.17 1.51
N THR A 502 17.60 11.17 1.89
CA THR A 502 18.10 12.38 2.57
C THR A 502 17.73 12.47 4.04
N GLY A 503 16.63 11.83 4.47
CA GLY A 503 16.05 12.01 5.81
C GLY A 503 15.42 13.38 6.01
N VAL A 504 15.13 14.12 4.94
CA VAL A 504 14.55 15.47 4.95
C VAL A 504 13.26 15.45 4.13
N LEU A 505 12.25 16.22 4.53
CA LEU A 505 11.02 16.34 3.75
C LEU A 505 11.33 16.84 2.34
N ALA A 506 10.76 16.19 1.35
CA ALA A 506 11.05 16.46 -0.06
C ALA A 506 10.83 17.93 -0.43
N GLY A 507 11.82 18.54 -1.07
CA GLY A 507 11.81 19.94 -1.47
C GLY A 507 12.11 20.93 -0.34
N GLU A 508 12.40 20.46 0.86
CA GLU A 508 12.77 21.32 2.00
C GLU A 508 14.25 21.23 2.33
N ASN A 509 14.73 22.22 3.10
CA ASN A 509 16.04 22.20 3.72
C ASN A 509 15.87 21.90 5.21
N GLY A 510 16.56 20.91 5.72
CA GLY A 510 16.44 20.51 7.12
C GLY A 510 17.62 19.67 7.58
N THR A 511 17.62 19.31 8.85
CA THR A 511 18.57 18.34 9.40
C THR A 511 18.11 16.94 9.02
N PRO A 512 18.99 16.09 8.41
CA PRO A 512 18.64 14.72 8.11
C PRO A 512 18.23 13.96 9.38
N PHE A 513 17.11 13.23 9.27
CA PHE A 513 16.63 12.38 10.35
C PHE A 513 17.30 11.01 10.26
N TRP A 514 17.68 10.46 11.42
CA TRP A 514 18.27 9.13 11.62
C TRP A 514 19.14 8.63 10.45
N VAL A 515 20.26 9.31 10.24
CA VAL A 515 21.12 9.14 9.05
C VAL A 515 21.67 7.72 8.85
N GLU A 516 21.75 6.93 9.93
CA GLU A 516 22.21 5.54 9.91
C GLU A 516 21.23 4.62 9.15
N GLU A 517 19.96 5.03 9.01
CA GLU A 517 18.91 4.26 8.34
C GLU A 517 18.56 4.78 6.94
N LEU A 518 19.28 5.78 6.43
CA LEU A 518 19.12 6.24 5.06
C LEU A 518 19.51 5.15 4.07
N VAL A 519 18.73 5.03 2.99
CA VAL A 519 18.98 4.05 1.94
C VAL A 519 19.68 4.66 0.72
N THR A 520 20.30 3.82 -0.10
CA THR A 520 20.85 4.26 -1.38
C THR A 520 19.71 4.50 -2.39
N ARG A 521 20.01 5.23 -3.45
CA ARG A 521 19.06 5.48 -4.54
C ARG A 521 18.62 4.20 -5.23
N GLU A 522 19.54 3.26 -5.40
CA GLU A 522 19.27 1.95 -5.97
C GLU A 522 18.37 1.10 -5.06
N GLN A 523 18.58 1.17 -3.74
CA GLN A 523 17.70 0.51 -2.76
C GLN A 523 16.29 1.11 -2.80
N ALA A 524 16.17 2.44 -2.84
CA ALA A 524 14.88 3.13 -2.95
C ALA A 524 14.14 2.74 -4.24
N ILE A 525 14.82 2.76 -5.41
CA ILE A 525 14.22 2.32 -6.68
C ILE A 525 13.83 0.84 -6.61
N THR A 526 14.67 -0.01 -6.03
CA THR A 526 14.38 -1.45 -5.89
C THR A 526 13.15 -1.68 -5.01
N ALA A 527 13.00 -0.91 -3.92
CA ALA A 527 11.85 -0.98 -3.02
C ALA A 527 10.53 -0.62 -3.71
N MET A 528 10.55 0.31 -4.66
CA MET A 528 9.34 0.77 -5.37
C MET A 528 9.13 0.09 -6.74
N THR A 529 9.97 -0.88 -7.12
CA THR A 529 9.86 -1.58 -8.41
C THR A 529 9.80 -3.09 -8.22
N ILE A 530 10.91 -3.80 -8.36
CA ILE A 530 10.98 -5.27 -8.33
C ILE A 530 10.53 -5.85 -6.98
N ASN A 531 10.77 -5.16 -5.87
CA ASN A 531 10.36 -5.68 -4.57
C ASN A 531 8.83 -5.65 -4.40
N ILE A 532 8.13 -4.64 -4.95
CA ILE A 532 6.67 -4.63 -4.99
C ILE A 532 6.14 -5.73 -5.90
N ALA A 533 6.77 -5.94 -7.06
CA ALA A 533 6.41 -7.07 -7.91
C ALA A 533 6.55 -8.42 -7.18
N LYS A 534 7.60 -8.58 -6.35
CA LYS A 534 7.74 -9.75 -5.47
C LYS A 534 6.64 -9.83 -4.42
N GLN A 535 6.29 -8.72 -3.75
CA GLN A 535 5.16 -8.65 -2.82
C GLN A 535 3.87 -9.09 -3.50
N MET A 536 3.67 -8.71 -4.76
CA MET A 536 2.48 -9.03 -5.54
C MET A 536 2.53 -10.39 -6.24
N PHE A 537 3.62 -11.17 -6.11
CA PHE A 537 3.84 -12.47 -6.78
C PHE A 537 3.85 -12.38 -8.31
N ILE A 538 4.31 -11.25 -8.86
CA ILE A 538 4.39 -10.98 -10.31
C ILE A 538 5.82 -10.66 -10.78
N GLU A 539 6.84 -10.90 -9.96
CA GLU A 539 8.25 -10.58 -10.27
C GLU A 539 8.81 -11.30 -11.49
N ASN A 540 8.22 -12.43 -11.87
CA ASN A 540 8.60 -13.14 -13.10
C ASN A 540 8.01 -12.51 -14.36
N GLU A 541 7.02 -11.63 -14.19
CA GLU A 541 6.29 -10.98 -15.28
C GLU A 541 6.57 -9.49 -15.38
N ARG A 542 6.84 -8.80 -14.26
CA ARG A 542 6.90 -7.33 -14.14
C ARG A 542 7.92 -6.85 -13.11
N GLY A 543 8.04 -5.54 -12.93
CA GLY A 543 8.81 -4.89 -11.87
C GLY A 543 10.28 -4.67 -12.18
N SER A 544 10.77 -5.13 -13.34
CA SER A 544 12.14 -4.88 -13.80
C SER A 544 12.21 -4.94 -15.32
N ILE A 545 13.26 -4.33 -15.89
CA ILE A 545 13.52 -4.35 -17.33
C ILE A 545 14.38 -5.58 -17.64
N ALA A 546 13.73 -6.68 -18.00
CA ALA A 546 14.35 -7.96 -18.32
C ALA A 546 13.62 -8.66 -19.47
N VAL A 547 14.34 -9.38 -20.31
CA VAL A 547 13.77 -10.11 -21.45
C VAL A 547 12.69 -11.09 -20.98
N GLY A 548 11.54 -11.07 -21.66
CA GLY A 548 10.35 -11.89 -21.36
C GLY A 548 9.34 -11.25 -20.43
N LYS A 549 9.70 -10.22 -19.65
CA LYS A 549 8.78 -9.47 -18.80
C LYS A 549 7.99 -8.45 -19.62
N TYR A 550 6.83 -8.05 -19.12
CA TYR A 550 6.04 -6.95 -19.68
C TYR A 550 6.81 -5.64 -19.60
N ALA A 551 6.69 -4.84 -20.65
CA ALA A 551 7.38 -3.58 -20.80
C ALA A 551 6.63 -2.44 -20.09
N ASP A 552 6.70 -2.45 -18.77
CA ASP A 552 6.22 -1.38 -17.89
C ASP A 552 7.42 -0.53 -17.48
N PHE A 553 7.50 0.70 -17.98
CA PHE A 553 8.64 1.57 -17.73
C PHE A 553 8.27 3.05 -17.76
N LEU A 554 9.17 3.85 -17.20
CA LEU A 554 9.09 5.31 -17.15
C LEU A 554 10.21 5.94 -17.97
N LEU A 555 9.90 7.03 -18.66
CA LEU A 555 10.86 8.04 -19.05
C LEU A 555 10.80 9.14 -17.99
N VAL A 556 11.90 9.33 -17.24
CA VAL A 556 11.95 10.25 -16.09
C VAL A 556 12.74 11.48 -16.45
N THR A 557 12.21 12.68 -16.18
CA THR A 557 12.79 13.98 -16.61
C THR A 557 14.18 14.28 -16.03
N LYS A 558 14.59 13.60 -14.95
CA LYS A 558 15.91 13.72 -14.33
C LYS A 558 16.59 12.36 -14.19
N ASP A 559 17.90 12.34 -14.20
CA ASP A 559 18.67 11.15 -13.80
C ASP A 559 18.75 11.10 -12.27
N VAL A 560 17.76 10.45 -11.66
CA VAL A 560 17.64 10.33 -10.19
C VAL A 560 18.77 9.54 -9.54
N LEU A 561 19.60 8.83 -10.32
CA LEU A 561 20.80 8.16 -9.81
C LEU A 561 21.96 9.13 -9.58
N THR A 562 21.98 10.29 -10.25
CA THR A 562 23.15 11.19 -10.23
C THR A 562 22.83 12.66 -9.98
N CYS A 563 21.57 13.10 -10.05
CA CYS A 563 21.20 14.47 -9.71
C CYS A 563 21.51 14.77 -8.22
N PRO A 564 21.59 16.04 -7.79
CA PRO A 564 21.64 16.38 -6.36
C PRO A 564 20.50 15.67 -5.59
N ALA A 565 20.79 15.15 -4.40
CA ALA A 565 19.80 14.37 -3.64
C ALA A 565 18.55 15.20 -3.30
N SER A 566 18.74 16.50 -3.03
CA SER A 566 17.66 17.47 -2.76
C SER A 566 16.84 17.88 -3.99
N GLU A 567 17.12 17.33 -5.16
CA GLU A 567 16.40 17.60 -6.41
C GLU A 567 15.67 16.35 -6.95
N ILE A 568 15.71 15.25 -6.21
CA ILE A 568 15.05 14.01 -6.66
C ILE A 568 13.53 14.21 -6.80
N HIS A 569 12.90 14.96 -5.91
CA HIS A 569 11.46 15.27 -5.92
C HIS A 569 11.01 16.06 -7.16
N GLU A 570 11.94 16.76 -7.83
CA GLU A 570 11.62 17.48 -9.07
C GLU A 570 11.52 16.54 -10.28
N ALA A 571 12.03 15.31 -10.16
CA ALA A 571 11.86 14.31 -11.20
C ALA A 571 10.37 13.98 -11.36
N LYS A 572 9.93 13.84 -12.61
CA LYS A 572 8.54 13.48 -12.92
C LYS A 572 8.55 12.53 -14.13
N PRO A 573 7.52 11.71 -14.30
CA PRO A 573 7.36 10.97 -15.54
C PRO A 573 7.18 11.94 -16.73
N ALA A 574 8.06 11.91 -17.69
CA ALA A 574 7.83 12.49 -19.02
C ALA A 574 6.85 11.61 -19.81
N ALA A 575 6.97 10.28 -19.61
CA ALA A 575 6.00 9.32 -20.11
C ALA A 575 5.99 8.07 -19.23
N THR A 576 4.81 7.46 -19.11
CA THR A 576 4.59 6.14 -18.48
C THR A 576 4.14 5.16 -19.55
N TYR A 577 4.79 4.01 -19.60
CA TYR A 577 4.44 2.92 -20.50
C TYR A 577 3.97 1.71 -19.69
N PHE A 578 2.90 1.08 -20.17
CA PHE A 578 2.36 -0.16 -19.63
C PHE A 578 2.19 -1.17 -20.76
N GLU A 579 2.82 -2.35 -20.61
CA GLU A 579 2.87 -3.38 -21.66
C GLU A 579 3.32 -2.82 -23.03
N GLY A 580 4.35 -1.96 -22.99
CA GLY A 580 4.91 -1.32 -24.18
C GLY A 580 4.06 -0.22 -24.81
N LYS A 581 2.89 0.07 -24.27
CA LYS A 581 2.02 1.15 -24.73
C LYS A 581 2.18 2.38 -23.85
N LYS A 582 2.28 3.56 -24.48
CA LYS A 582 2.32 4.83 -23.77
C LYS A 582 0.93 5.14 -23.21
N VAL A 583 0.79 5.10 -21.89
CA VAL A 583 -0.48 5.36 -21.17
C VAL A 583 -0.55 6.75 -20.56
N PHE A 584 0.61 7.41 -20.42
CA PHE A 584 0.70 8.81 -20.01
C PHE A 584 1.85 9.49 -20.75
N ALA A 585 1.66 10.74 -21.10
CA ALA A 585 2.72 11.66 -21.53
C ALA A 585 2.42 13.05 -21.00
N LYS A 586 3.45 13.72 -20.48
CA LYS A 586 3.34 15.11 -20.04
C LYS A 586 3.06 16.00 -21.28
N PRO A 587 2.07 16.88 -21.24
CA PRO A 587 1.82 17.80 -22.34
C PRO A 587 3.06 18.64 -22.65
N ASN A 588 3.52 18.67 -23.92
CA ASN A 588 4.60 19.52 -24.46
C ASN A 588 6.06 19.14 -24.11
N GLU A 589 6.38 17.87 -23.87
CA GLU A 589 7.78 17.40 -23.94
C GLU A 589 8.02 16.35 -25.03
#